data_963faad9a1e717f7407e5a8a1f78f664
#
_entry.id   963faad9a1e717f7407e5a8a1f78f664
#
_cell.length_a   1.000
_cell.length_b   1.000
_cell.length_c   1.000
_cell.angle_alpha   90.00
_cell.angle_beta   90.00
_cell.angle_gamma   90.00
#
_symmetry.space_group_name_H-M   'P 1'
#
loop_
_entity.id
_entity.type
_entity.pdbx_description
1 polymer ?
#
loop_
_entity_poly.entity_id
_entity_poly.type
_entity_poly.pdbx_seq_one_letter_code
_entity_poly.pdbx_strand_id
1 'polypeptide(L)'
;MKACKAFAKVWLEPGVSETDALASQARIYKDKDQAGTLALVLGAGNVSMLVSCDITSKLFLENQVVLLKMNPVNDYLGPLIEEAYRPLIQRGVLKLVYGGAKEGAYLVNHPSVDVVHMTGSDKTYDAIVFGTSGNKQARRPLTMKPVTAELGGVNPVIVVPGAWTEAELREQAKQVAFWLALNAGFNCLSPRVIVTWKKWDLHDKFVSAVQDALGQYPARKAYYPNAQRFHNDFLSAHKNAIRIGAAGEGDLPWVLIPDLDPAQKNDIAFRSEAFCGLFAETALDAADVPGY
;
A
#
# COMPACT_ATOMS: atom_id res chain seq x y z
N MET A 1 7.09 8.46 25.19
CA MET A 1 6.43 8.68 23.89
C MET A 1 5.29 9.66 24.11
N LYS A 2 5.34 10.87 23.56
CA LYS A 2 4.16 11.75 23.57
C LYS A 2 3.13 11.15 22.62
N ALA A 3 1.93 10.87 23.11
CA ALA A 3 0.84 10.40 22.28
C ALA A 3 0.59 11.44 21.16
N CYS A 4 0.74 11.03 19.92
CA CYS A 4 0.39 11.85 18.78
C CYS A 4 -1.13 12.02 18.80
N LYS A 5 -1.62 13.25 18.90
CA LYS A 5 -3.06 13.51 18.76
C LYS A 5 -3.40 13.37 17.28
N ALA A 6 -4.07 12.29 16.93
CA ALA A 6 -4.61 12.10 15.60
C ALA A 6 -6.08 12.53 15.57
N PHE A 7 -6.49 13.21 14.51
CA PHE A 7 -7.87 13.53 14.22
C PHE A 7 -8.14 13.33 12.74
N ALA A 8 -9.36 12.96 12.42
CA ALA A 8 -9.83 12.80 11.05
C ALA A 8 -10.89 13.86 10.75
N LYS A 9 -10.89 14.36 9.52
CA LYS A 9 -11.99 15.14 8.97
C LYS A 9 -12.67 14.30 7.89
N VAL A 10 -13.99 14.24 7.97
CA VAL A 10 -14.81 13.53 6.97
C VAL A 10 -15.64 14.58 6.23
N TRP A 11 -15.55 14.57 4.91
CA TRP A 11 -16.38 15.37 4.03
C TRP A 11 -17.49 14.47 3.48
N LEU A 12 -18.71 14.92 3.61
CA LEU A 12 -19.87 14.22 3.05
C LEU A 12 -20.01 14.56 1.57
N GLU A 13 -20.58 13.64 0.81
CA GLU A 13 -20.94 13.91 -0.58
C GLU A 13 -21.92 15.08 -0.68
N PRO A 14 -21.90 15.88 -1.77
CA PRO A 14 -22.83 16.95 -1.95
C PRO A 14 -24.27 16.50 -1.84
N GLY A 15 -25.05 17.17 -1.00
CA GLY A 15 -26.46 16.83 -0.76
C GLY A 15 -26.72 15.81 0.35
N VAL A 16 -25.68 15.20 0.93
CA VAL A 16 -25.79 14.32 2.10
C VAL A 16 -25.74 15.14 3.37
N SER A 17 -26.79 15.06 4.19
CA SER A 17 -26.80 15.72 5.51
C SER A 17 -26.05 14.91 6.58
N GLU A 18 -25.67 15.55 7.67
CA GLU A 18 -25.12 14.85 8.85
C GLU A 18 -26.10 13.80 9.38
N THR A 19 -27.40 14.09 9.35
CA THR A 19 -28.44 13.14 9.77
C THR A 19 -28.46 11.90 8.89
N ASP A 20 -28.33 12.06 7.55
CA ASP A 20 -28.26 10.94 6.63
C ASP A 20 -27.01 10.10 6.86
N ALA A 21 -25.86 10.76 7.09
CA ALA A 21 -24.62 10.08 7.39
C ALA A 21 -24.71 9.25 8.70
N LEU A 22 -25.28 9.84 9.75
CA LEU A 22 -25.50 9.13 11.02
C LEU A 22 -26.53 7.98 10.86
N ALA A 23 -27.56 8.15 10.06
CA ALA A 23 -28.53 7.10 9.79
C ALA A 23 -27.91 5.93 9.01
N SER A 24 -26.95 6.17 8.15
CA SER A 24 -26.23 5.16 7.37
C SER A 24 -25.25 4.31 8.19
N GLN A 25 -24.82 4.79 9.36
CA GLN A 25 -23.86 4.09 10.21
C GLN A 25 -24.44 2.79 10.77
N ALA A 26 -23.61 1.77 10.80
CA ALA A 26 -23.96 0.45 11.36
C ALA A 26 -25.27 -0.14 10.78
N ARG A 27 -25.51 0.09 9.49
CA ARG A 27 -26.73 -0.30 8.80
C ARG A 27 -27.06 -1.79 8.94
N ILE A 28 -26.02 -2.65 8.90
CA ILE A 28 -26.19 -4.10 9.03
C ILE A 28 -26.83 -4.54 10.35
N TYR A 29 -26.69 -3.74 11.41
CA TYR A 29 -27.32 -4.00 12.71
C TYR A 29 -28.75 -3.48 12.81
N LYS A 30 -29.15 -2.64 11.88
CA LYS A 30 -30.51 -2.06 11.81
C LYS A 30 -31.42 -2.84 10.85
N ASP A 31 -30.85 -3.41 9.80
CA ASP A 31 -31.54 -4.19 8.79
C ASP A 31 -31.50 -5.68 9.18
N LYS A 32 -32.68 -6.23 9.54
CA LYS A 32 -32.81 -7.61 10.02
C LYS A 32 -32.98 -8.64 8.90
N ASP A 33 -33.23 -8.19 7.68
CA ASP A 33 -33.56 -9.03 6.53
C ASP A 33 -32.37 -9.25 5.57
N GLN A 34 -31.15 -8.91 6.01
CA GLN A 34 -29.96 -9.12 5.20
C GLN A 34 -29.60 -10.59 5.14
N ALA A 35 -29.56 -11.14 3.92
CA ALA A 35 -28.94 -12.44 3.67
C ALA A 35 -27.42 -12.35 3.87
N GLY A 36 -26.87 -13.32 4.60
CA GLY A 36 -25.41 -13.44 4.72
C GLY A 36 -24.77 -13.83 3.40
N THR A 37 -23.56 -13.35 3.15
CA THR A 37 -22.77 -13.68 1.96
C THR A 37 -21.40 -14.26 2.34
N LEU A 38 -20.79 -15.03 1.45
CA LEU A 38 -19.44 -15.57 1.61
C LEU A 38 -18.41 -14.65 0.94
N ALA A 39 -17.60 -14.01 1.76
CA ALA A 39 -16.45 -13.24 1.31
C ALA A 39 -15.19 -14.10 1.26
N LEU A 40 -14.57 -14.18 0.08
CA LEU A 40 -13.19 -14.63 -0.04
C LEU A 40 -12.27 -13.45 0.24
N VAL A 41 -11.43 -13.56 1.27
CA VAL A 41 -10.37 -12.61 1.57
C VAL A 41 -9.03 -13.19 1.12
N LEU A 42 -8.39 -12.54 0.13
CA LEU A 42 -7.02 -12.84 -0.28
C LEU A 42 -6.10 -11.93 0.54
N GLY A 43 -5.53 -12.49 1.61
CA GLY A 43 -4.83 -11.73 2.64
C GLY A 43 -3.54 -11.08 2.17
N ALA A 44 -3.16 -9.97 2.81
CA ALA A 44 -1.90 -9.27 2.60
C ALA A 44 -0.70 -10.12 3.04
N GLY A 45 0.43 -9.99 2.34
CA GLY A 45 1.67 -10.69 2.68
C GLY A 45 2.69 -9.82 3.43
N ASN A 46 2.52 -8.51 3.45
CA ASN A 46 3.51 -7.56 3.95
C ASN A 46 3.25 -7.05 5.36
N VAL A 47 1.99 -6.89 5.77
CA VAL A 47 1.61 -6.38 7.08
C VAL A 47 0.62 -7.34 7.72
N SER A 48 1.04 -7.97 8.82
CA SER A 48 0.28 -9.04 9.48
C SER A 48 -1.08 -8.59 10.03
N MET A 49 -1.20 -7.33 10.45
CA MET A 49 -2.45 -6.80 11.02
C MET A 49 -3.56 -6.63 9.97
N LEU A 50 -3.23 -6.43 8.69
CA LEU A 50 -4.22 -6.20 7.63
C LEU A 50 -5.21 -7.37 7.51
N VAL A 51 -4.73 -8.60 7.60
CA VAL A 51 -5.58 -9.80 7.58
C VAL A 51 -6.65 -9.75 8.69
N SER A 52 -6.27 -9.32 9.89
CA SER A 52 -7.21 -9.18 11.01
C SER A 52 -8.21 -8.04 10.76
N CYS A 53 -7.78 -6.94 10.18
CA CYS A 53 -8.66 -5.84 9.80
C CYS A 53 -9.68 -6.29 8.74
N ASP A 54 -9.23 -7.03 7.72
CA ASP A 54 -10.11 -7.54 6.67
C ASP A 54 -11.14 -8.52 7.21
N ILE A 55 -10.72 -9.48 8.05
CA ILE A 55 -11.63 -10.42 8.71
C ILE A 55 -12.71 -9.68 9.50
N THR A 56 -12.30 -8.74 10.35
CA THR A 56 -13.23 -8.01 11.23
C THR A 56 -14.15 -7.08 10.45
N SER A 57 -13.65 -6.43 9.39
CA SER A 57 -14.46 -5.61 8.50
C SER A 57 -15.57 -6.44 7.83
N LYS A 58 -15.19 -7.55 7.20
CA LYS A 58 -16.16 -8.42 6.51
C LYS A 58 -17.20 -9.01 7.44
N LEU A 59 -16.77 -9.51 8.61
CA LEU A 59 -17.69 -10.09 9.58
C LEU A 59 -18.61 -9.05 10.22
N PHE A 60 -18.06 -7.94 10.72
CA PHE A 60 -18.77 -7.04 11.63
C PHE A 60 -19.25 -5.73 10.99
N LEU A 61 -18.74 -5.36 9.81
CA LEU A 61 -19.21 -4.18 9.09
C LEU A 61 -20.05 -4.54 7.85
N GLU A 62 -19.82 -5.72 7.29
CA GLU A 62 -20.46 -6.12 6.03
C GLU A 62 -21.37 -7.35 6.15
N ASN A 63 -21.51 -7.94 7.35
CA ASN A 63 -22.32 -9.12 7.63
C ASN A 63 -22.01 -10.31 6.70
N GLN A 64 -20.73 -10.59 6.49
CA GLN A 64 -20.24 -11.64 5.59
C GLN A 64 -19.51 -12.70 6.38
N VAL A 65 -19.72 -13.99 6.08
CA VAL A 65 -18.84 -15.05 6.55
C VAL A 65 -17.55 -15.03 5.72
N VAL A 66 -16.42 -15.39 6.33
CA VAL A 66 -15.11 -15.20 5.72
C VAL A 66 -14.42 -16.52 5.43
N LEU A 67 -14.00 -16.70 4.18
CA LEU A 67 -12.98 -17.65 3.79
C LEU A 67 -11.68 -16.86 3.56
N LEU A 68 -10.75 -16.93 4.52
CA LEU A 68 -9.46 -16.30 4.42
C LEU A 68 -8.46 -17.23 3.71
N LYS A 69 -7.93 -16.79 2.59
CA LYS A 69 -6.77 -17.43 1.96
C LYS A 69 -5.50 -16.68 2.37
N MET A 70 -4.66 -17.35 3.16
CA MET A 70 -3.38 -16.77 3.61
C MET A 70 -2.45 -16.46 2.43
N ASN A 71 -1.70 -15.37 2.57
CA ASN A 71 -0.65 -15.06 1.61
C ASN A 71 0.57 -15.98 1.88
N PRO A 72 1.18 -16.60 0.85
CA PRO A 72 2.35 -17.46 1.06
C PRO A 72 3.55 -16.80 1.74
N VAL A 73 3.65 -15.46 1.67
CA VAL A 73 4.75 -14.71 2.30
C VAL A 73 4.67 -14.74 3.82
N ASN A 74 3.46 -14.78 4.37
CA ASN A 74 3.22 -14.74 5.81
C ASN A 74 2.27 -15.82 6.31
N ASP A 75 2.14 -16.94 5.60
CA ASP A 75 1.26 -18.05 5.98
C ASP A 75 1.66 -18.72 7.30
N TYR A 76 2.91 -18.57 7.74
CA TYR A 76 3.38 -18.97 9.07
C TYR A 76 2.60 -18.32 10.22
N LEU A 77 1.90 -17.21 9.97
CA LEU A 77 1.02 -16.57 10.94
C LEU A 77 -0.34 -17.28 11.07
N GLY A 78 -0.69 -18.15 10.13
CA GLY A 78 -2.00 -18.82 10.10
C GLY A 78 -2.38 -19.48 11.42
N PRO A 79 -1.53 -20.31 12.04
CA PRO A 79 -1.85 -20.94 13.33
C PRO A 79 -2.12 -19.94 14.46
N LEU A 80 -1.44 -18.78 14.47
CA LEU A 80 -1.68 -17.72 15.45
C LEU A 80 -3.03 -17.02 15.22
N ILE A 81 -3.37 -16.81 13.95
CA ILE A 81 -4.68 -16.25 13.56
C ILE A 81 -5.79 -17.24 13.91
N GLU A 82 -5.61 -18.52 13.65
CA GLU A 82 -6.56 -19.56 14.02
C GLU A 82 -6.80 -19.60 15.53
N GLU A 83 -5.75 -19.45 16.32
CA GLU A 83 -5.87 -19.37 17.77
C GLU A 83 -6.60 -18.10 18.23
N ALA A 84 -6.22 -16.94 17.71
CA ALA A 84 -6.81 -15.67 18.08
C ALA A 84 -8.32 -15.60 17.71
N TYR A 85 -8.68 -16.17 16.57
CA TYR A 85 -10.07 -16.17 16.08
C TYR A 85 -10.81 -17.49 16.30
N ARG A 86 -10.32 -18.36 17.19
CA ARG A 86 -10.91 -19.66 17.50
C ARG A 86 -12.43 -19.61 17.74
N PRO A 87 -12.99 -18.66 18.51
CA PRO A 87 -14.45 -18.58 18.71
C PRO A 87 -15.25 -18.37 17.43
N LEU A 88 -14.71 -17.64 16.44
CA LEU A 88 -15.37 -17.39 15.16
C LEU A 88 -15.26 -18.61 14.25
N ILE A 89 -14.12 -19.29 14.27
CA ILE A 89 -13.89 -20.53 13.53
C ILE A 89 -14.81 -21.63 14.05
N GLN A 90 -14.95 -21.80 15.36
CA GLN A 90 -15.85 -22.76 15.98
C GLN A 90 -17.33 -22.51 15.65
N ARG A 91 -17.70 -21.26 15.40
CA ARG A 91 -19.06 -20.89 14.96
C ARG A 91 -19.24 -21.06 13.45
N GLY A 92 -18.20 -21.45 12.70
CA GLY A 92 -18.27 -21.65 11.26
C GLY A 92 -18.34 -20.36 10.42
N VAL A 93 -18.13 -19.18 11.03
CA VAL A 93 -18.19 -17.90 10.31
C VAL A 93 -16.83 -17.42 9.76
N LEU A 94 -15.75 -18.10 10.12
CA LEU A 94 -14.41 -17.89 9.60
C LEU A 94 -13.75 -19.23 9.31
N LYS A 95 -13.09 -19.34 8.16
CA LYS A 95 -12.21 -20.46 7.83
C LYS A 95 -10.94 -19.96 7.15
N LEU A 96 -9.80 -20.56 7.51
CA LEU A 96 -8.52 -20.29 6.87
C LEU A 96 -8.19 -21.38 5.86
N VAL A 97 -7.57 -20.98 4.76
CA VAL A 97 -6.98 -21.88 3.76
C VAL A 97 -5.63 -21.34 3.32
N TYR A 98 -4.79 -22.22 2.85
CA TYR A 98 -3.41 -21.94 2.43
C TYR A 98 -3.25 -22.22 0.95
N GLY A 99 -2.11 -21.83 0.39
CA GLY A 99 -1.78 -22.11 -1.00
C GLY A 99 -1.36 -20.86 -1.79
N GLY A 100 -1.00 -21.06 -3.05
CA GLY A 100 -0.46 -20.02 -3.92
C GLY A 100 -1.52 -19.39 -4.84
N ALA A 101 -1.05 -18.99 -6.02
CA ALA A 101 -1.89 -18.35 -7.04
C ALA A 101 -2.94 -19.31 -7.62
N LYS A 102 -2.62 -20.60 -7.74
CA LYS A 102 -3.54 -21.61 -8.29
C LYS A 102 -4.77 -21.80 -7.40
N GLU A 103 -4.55 -21.93 -6.09
CA GLU A 103 -5.62 -22.06 -5.11
C GLU A 103 -6.43 -20.75 -5.03
N GLY A 104 -5.76 -19.58 -5.07
CA GLY A 104 -6.43 -18.29 -5.13
C GLY A 104 -7.36 -18.16 -6.34
N ALA A 105 -6.89 -18.53 -7.53
CA ALA A 105 -7.69 -18.50 -8.76
C ALA A 105 -8.89 -19.45 -8.71
N TYR A 106 -8.70 -20.66 -8.15
CA TYR A 106 -9.79 -21.61 -7.93
C TYR A 106 -10.87 -21.02 -7.03
N LEU A 107 -10.48 -20.43 -5.91
CA LEU A 107 -11.41 -19.86 -4.93
C LEU A 107 -12.17 -18.64 -5.48
N VAL A 108 -11.48 -17.75 -6.20
CA VAL A 108 -12.11 -16.60 -6.87
C VAL A 108 -13.22 -17.04 -7.81
N ASN A 109 -13.02 -18.12 -8.54
CA ASN A 109 -13.99 -18.63 -9.51
C ASN A 109 -15.02 -19.58 -8.90
N HIS A 110 -14.90 -19.95 -7.62
CA HIS A 110 -15.79 -20.91 -7.01
C HIS A 110 -17.21 -20.36 -6.88
N PRO A 111 -18.26 -21.10 -7.30
CA PRO A 111 -19.65 -20.59 -7.34
C PRO A 111 -20.20 -20.16 -5.98
N SER A 112 -19.74 -20.77 -4.89
CA SER A 112 -20.17 -20.43 -3.52
C SER A 112 -19.54 -19.15 -2.96
N VAL A 113 -18.56 -18.55 -3.65
CA VAL A 113 -17.98 -17.26 -3.24
C VAL A 113 -18.84 -16.15 -3.85
N ASP A 114 -19.39 -15.30 -3.02
CA ASP A 114 -20.25 -14.19 -3.44
C ASP A 114 -19.46 -12.93 -3.75
N VAL A 115 -18.47 -12.61 -2.89
CA VAL A 115 -17.63 -11.41 -3.04
C VAL A 115 -16.18 -11.75 -2.83
N VAL A 116 -15.28 -10.96 -3.42
CA VAL A 116 -13.83 -11.09 -3.25
C VAL A 116 -13.28 -9.79 -2.67
N HIS A 117 -12.46 -9.92 -1.64
CA HIS A 117 -11.62 -8.85 -1.14
C HIS A 117 -10.15 -9.23 -1.25
N MET A 118 -9.32 -8.31 -1.68
CA MET A 118 -7.89 -8.57 -1.77
C MET A 118 -7.05 -7.37 -1.31
N THR A 119 -5.95 -7.67 -0.66
CA THR A 119 -4.85 -6.74 -0.45
C THR A 119 -3.64 -7.23 -1.23
N GLY A 120 -3.17 -6.45 -2.19
CA GLY A 120 -2.09 -6.89 -3.07
C GLY A 120 -1.73 -5.91 -4.18
N SER A 121 -1.13 -6.42 -5.26
CA SER A 121 -0.73 -5.58 -6.39
C SER A 121 -1.87 -5.33 -7.39
N ASP A 122 -1.79 -4.20 -8.09
CA ASP A 122 -2.62 -3.86 -9.23
C ASP A 122 -2.62 -4.97 -10.29
N LYS A 123 -1.47 -5.61 -10.52
CA LYS A 123 -1.33 -6.73 -11.47
C LYS A 123 -2.16 -7.94 -11.05
N THR A 124 -2.19 -8.24 -9.75
CA THR A 124 -3.04 -9.33 -9.23
C THR A 124 -4.52 -8.97 -9.34
N TYR A 125 -4.89 -7.75 -9.04
CA TYR A 125 -6.24 -7.24 -9.25
C TYR A 125 -6.66 -7.35 -10.71
N ASP A 126 -5.83 -6.89 -11.64
CA ASP A 126 -6.09 -6.98 -13.07
C ASP A 126 -6.26 -8.42 -13.55
N ALA A 127 -5.44 -9.34 -13.06
CA ALA A 127 -5.54 -10.76 -13.38
C ALA A 127 -6.87 -11.37 -12.89
N ILE A 128 -7.34 -10.97 -11.70
CA ILE A 128 -8.61 -11.44 -11.14
C ILE A 128 -9.80 -10.83 -11.89
N VAL A 129 -9.79 -9.51 -12.09
CA VAL A 129 -10.95 -8.80 -12.63
C VAL A 129 -11.02 -8.90 -14.15
N PHE A 130 -9.92 -8.79 -14.85
CA PHE A 130 -9.89 -8.71 -16.31
C PHE A 130 -9.24 -9.92 -16.99
N GLY A 131 -8.33 -10.61 -16.32
CA GLY A 131 -7.59 -11.74 -16.85
C GLY A 131 -6.55 -11.36 -17.92
N THR A 132 -6.91 -10.52 -18.88
CA THR A 132 -6.04 -10.05 -19.96
C THR A 132 -6.00 -8.54 -20.08
N SER A 133 -4.91 -8.00 -20.64
CA SER A 133 -4.79 -6.57 -20.92
C SER A 133 -5.84 -6.05 -21.90
N GLY A 134 -6.24 -6.86 -22.88
CA GLY A 134 -7.30 -6.51 -23.81
C GLY A 134 -8.65 -6.32 -23.15
N ASN A 135 -9.01 -7.19 -22.21
CA ASN A 135 -10.23 -7.04 -21.42
C ASN A 135 -10.18 -5.78 -20.54
N LYS A 136 -9.02 -5.49 -19.92
CA LYS A 136 -8.83 -4.27 -19.13
C LYS A 136 -9.04 -3.02 -19.97
N GLN A 137 -8.41 -2.93 -21.15
CA GLN A 137 -8.58 -1.81 -22.08
C GLN A 137 -10.02 -1.63 -22.54
N ALA A 138 -10.71 -2.75 -22.80
CA ALA A 138 -12.13 -2.75 -23.19
C ALA A 138 -13.08 -2.59 -21.99
N ARG A 139 -12.58 -2.49 -20.76
CA ARG A 139 -13.37 -2.46 -19.51
C ARG A 139 -14.35 -3.63 -19.40
N ARG A 140 -13.94 -4.81 -19.83
CA ARG A 140 -14.73 -6.04 -19.79
C ARG A 140 -14.25 -6.93 -18.65
N PRO A 141 -14.93 -6.93 -17.49
CA PRO A 141 -14.53 -7.80 -16.39
C PRO A 141 -14.72 -9.27 -16.73
N LEU A 142 -13.81 -10.10 -16.27
CA LEU A 142 -13.90 -11.55 -16.37
C LEU A 142 -14.86 -12.14 -15.34
N THR A 143 -14.95 -11.50 -14.18
CA THR A 143 -15.85 -11.90 -13.10
C THR A 143 -16.98 -10.89 -12.91
N MET A 144 -18.17 -11.41 -12.63
CA MET A 144 -19.33 -10.61 -12.25
C MET A 144 -19.46 -10.44 -10.73
N LYS A 145 -18.59 -11.10 -9.95
CA LYS A 145 -18.57 -10.93 -8.49
C LYS A 145 -18.06 -9.55 -8.12
N PRO A 146 -18.62 -8.91 -7.11
CA PRO A 146 -18.03 -7.70 -6.54
C PRO A 146 -16.61 -7.99 -6.05
N VAL A 147 -15.65 -7.16 -6.47
CA VAL A 147 -14.26 -7.23 -6.03
C VAL A 147 -13.88 -5.91 -5.38
N THR A 148 -13.52 -5.95 -4.10
CA THR A 148 -12.92 -4.83 -3.39
C THR A 148 -11.43 -5.08 -3.23
N ALA A 149 -10.61 -4.02 -3.29
CA ALA A 149 -9.16 -4.18 -3.24
C ALA A 149 -8.48 -3.01 -2.54
N GLU A 150 -7.50 -3.36 -1.70
CA GLU A 150 -6.47 -2.46 -1.20
C GLU A 150 -5.19 -2.72 -2.00
N LEU A 151 -4.72 -1.71 -2.72
CA LEU A 151 -3.60 -1.83 -3.64
C LEU A 151 -2.45 -0.91 -3.22
N GLY A 152 -1.26 -1.21 -3.71
CA GLY A 152 -0.14 -0.30 -3.63
C GLY A 152 -0.20 0.80 -4.69
N GLY A 153 0.79 1.69 -4.67
CA GLY A 153 0.86 2.79 -5.61
C GLY A 153 2.15 3.56 -5.56
N VAL A 154 2.28 4.52 -6.46
CA VAL A 154 3.33 5.52 -6.42
C VAL A 154 2.85 6.67 -5.54
N ASN A 155 3.21 6.63 -4.26
CA ASN A 155 2.77 7.60 -3.27
C ASN A 155 3.73 8.80 -3.25
N PRO A 156 3.28 10.03 -3.54
CA PRO A 156 4.12 11.21 -3.45
C PRO A 156 4.19 11.74 -2.00
N VAL A 157 5.34 12.31 -1.66
CA VAL A 157 5.50 13.25 -0.56
C VAL A 157 5.70 14.62 -1.17
N ILE A 158 4.74 15.51 -1.02
CA ILE A 158 4.82 16.89 -1.50
C ILE A 158 5.44 17.74 -0.40
N VAL A 159 6.62 18.28 -0.68
CA VAL A 159 7.37 19.13 0.24
C VAL A 159 6.99 20.58 0.01
N VAL A 160 6.15 21.14 0.86
CA VAL A 160 5.76 22.54 0.76
C VAL A 160 6.94 23.44 1.15
N PRO A 161 7.46 24.25 0.21
CA PRO A 161 8.61 25.12 0.47
C PRO A 161 8.29 26.18 1.50
N GLY A 162 9.29 26.57 2.29
CA GLY A 162 9.19 27.60 3.31
C GLY A 162 10.55 27.95 3.89
N ALA A 163 10.56 28.94 4.77
CA ALA A 163 11.75 29.37 5.52
C ALA A 163 11.96 28.45 6.74
N TRP A 164 12.25 27.17 6.48
CA TRP A 164 12.46 26.20 7.53
C TRP A 164 13.81 26.42 8.23
N THR A 165 13.80 26.26 9.53
CA THR A 165 15.03 26.18 10.30
C THR A 165 15.76 24.87 10.02
N GLU A 166 17.04 24.81 10.32
CA GLU A 166 17.84 23.58 10.23
C GLU A 166 17.27 22.42 11.06
N ALA A 167 16.66 22.73 12.20
CA ALA A 167 16.04 21.73 13.05
C ALA A 167 14.77 21.15 12.44
N GLU A 168 13.91 22.01 11.89
CA GLU A 168 12.70 21.60 11.18
C GLU A 168 13.02 20.78 9.95
N LEU A 169 13.99 21.25 9.14
CA LEU A 169 14.42 20.53 7.94
C LEU A 169 14.89 19.12 8.28
N ARG A 170 15.76 18.97 9.28
CA ARG A 170 16.24 17.66 9.74
C ARG A 170 15.14 16.77 10.28
N GLU A 171 14.19 17.34 11.02
CA GLU A 171 13.06 16.56 11.57
C GLU A 171 12.14 16.04 10.47
N GLN A 172 11.80 16.87 9.48
CA GLN A 172 11.00 16.42 8.33
C GLN A 172 11.74 15.40 7.47
N ALA A 173 13.04 15.59 7.26
CA ALA A 173 13.87 14.61 6.55
C ALA A 173 13.89 13.25 7.26
N LYS A 174 14.03 13.22 8.58
CA LYS A 174 13.93 11.99 9.39
C LYS A 174 12.56 11.32 9.25
N GLN A 175 11.49 12.11 9.23
CA GLN A 175 10.14 11.59 9.08
C GLN A 175 9.96 10.91 7.71
N VAL A 176 10.46 11.51 6.63
CA VAL A 176 10.43 10.91 5.29
C VAL A 176 11.28 9.64 5.25
N ALA A 177 12.49 9.68 5.79
CA ALA A 177 13.36 8.50 5.88
C ALA A 177 12.71 7.35 6.68
N PHE A 178 12.03 7.67 7.78
CA PHE A 178 11.28 6.69 8.56
C PHE A 178 10.18 6.01 7.75
N TRP A 179 9.38 6.77 7.00
CA TRP A 179 8.31 6.21 6.17
C TRP A 179 8.85 5.31 5.06
N LEU A 180 10.01 5.65 4.50
CA LEU A 180 10.71 4.83 3.50
C LEU A 180 11.25 3.54 4.11
N ALA A 181 11.87 3.63 5.31
CA ALA A 181 12.51 2.50 5.96
C ALA A 181 11.51 1.55 6.63
N LEU A 182 10.26 2.01 6.86
CA LEU A 182 9.23 1.21 7.51
C LEU A 182 8.99 -0.09 6.73
N ASN A 183 9.08 -1.22 7.43
CA ASN A 183 8.98 -2.57 6.86
C ASN A 183 9.92 -2.79 5.65
N ALA A 184 11.13 -2.23 5.68
CA ALA A 184 12.11 -2.31 4.59
C ALA A 184 11.61 -1.78 3.24
N GLY A 185 10.64 -0.88 3.24
CA GLY A 185 9.97 -0.37 2.04
C GLY A 185 8.89 -1.30 1.47
N PHE A 186 8.63 -2.46 2.08
CA PHE A 186 7.53 -3.36 1.71
C PHE A 186 6.20 -2.90 2.31
N ASN A 187 5.81 -1.68 2.00
CA ASN A 187 4.60 -1.07 2.54
C ASN A 187 3.87 -0.30 1.44
N CYS A 188 2.59 -0.55 1.28
CA CYS A 188 1.72 0.11 0.30
C CYS A 188 1.62 1.64 0.49
N LEU A 189 1.92 2.15 1.71
CA LEU A 189 1.94 3.58 2.03
C LEU A 189 3.35 4.19 1.98
N SER A 190 4.40 3.42 1.65
CA SER A 190 5.74 3.99 1.54
C SER A 190 5.78 5.07 0.47
N PRO A 191 6.40 6.24 0.75
CA PRO A 191 6.65 7.25 -0.28
C PRO A 191 7.50 6.64 -1.40
N ARG A 192 7.14 6.95 -2.64
CA ARG A 192 7.90 6.50 -3.81
C ARG A 192 8.51 7.65 -4.57
N VAL A 193 7.91 8.82 -4.46
CA VAL A 193 8.41 10.05 -5.09
C VAL A 193 8.36 11.19 -4.09
N ILE A 194 9.48 11.85 -3.88
CA ILE A 194 9.55 13.12 -3.16
C ILE A 194 9.39 14.21 -4.21
N VAL A 195 8.36 15.03 -4.07
CA VAL A 195 8.10 16.17 -4.95
C VAL A 195 8.55 17.43 -4.25
N THR A 196 9.42 18.19 -4.89
CA THR A 196 10.01 19.43 -4.37
C THR A 196 9.78 20.58 -5.33
N TRP A 197 9.97 21.81 -4.87
CA TRP A 197 10.00 22.99 -5.73
C TRP A 197 11.45 23.33 -6.11
N LYS A 198 11.73 23.38 -7.41
CA LYS A 198 13.08 23.60 -7.96
C LYS A 198 13.76 24.89 -7.49
N LYS A 199 12.98 25.95 -7.22
CA LYS A 199 13.48 27.24 -6.79
C LYS A 199 13.53 27.40 -5.24
N TRP A 200 13.29 26.33 -4.50
CA TRP A 200 13.41 26.39 -3.05
C TRP A 200 14.85 26.34 -2.60
N ASP A 201 15.34 27.38 -1.93
CA ASP A 201 16.74 27.52 -1.51
C ASP A 201 17.25 26.39 -0.60
N LEU A 202 16.35 25.66 0.04
CA LEU A 202 16.68 24.53 0.90
C LEU A 202 16.51 23.16 0.23
N HIS A 203 16.21 23.12 -1.08
CA HIS A 203 15.97 21.88 -1.82
C HIS A 203 17.11 20.87 -1.64
N ASP A 204 18.35 21.22 -2.03
CA ASP A 204 19.49 20.31 -1.96
C ASP A 204 19.80 19.88 -0.53
N LYS A 205 19.66 20.82 0.43
CA LYS A 205 19.85 20.52 1.85
C LYS A 205 18.82 19.51 2.37
N PHE A 206 17.57 19.65 1.92
CA PHE A 206 16.51 18.72 2.32
C PHE A 206 16.74 17.31 1.75
N VAL A 207 17.04 17.20 0.46
CA VAL A 207 17.32 15.91 -0.21
C VAL A 207 18.54 15.23 0.44
N SER A 208 19.61 15.99 0.71
CA SER A 208 20.78 15.48 1.41
C SER A 208 20.44 15.01 2.83
N ALA A 209 19.64 15.78 3.58
CA ALA A 209 19.22 15.39 4.92
C ALA A 209 18.35 14.11 4.95
N VAL A 210 17.52 13.88 3.91
CA VAL A 210 16.79 12.62 3.75
C VAL A 210 17.75 11.44 3.53
N GLN A 211 18.77 11.62 2.67
CA GLN A 211 19.79 10.60 2.43
C GLN A 211 20.57 10.27 3.72
N ASP A 212 21.00 11.29 4.46
CA ASP A 212 21.75 11.12 5.70
C ASP A 212 20.90 10.39 6.76
N ALA A 213 19.63 10.79 6.90
CA ALA A 213 18.71 10.15 7.82
C ALA A 213 18.43 8.69 7.43
N LEU A 214 18.25 8.41 6.13
CA LEU A 214 18.01 7.06 5.63
C LEU A 214 19.25 6.17 5.79
N GLY A 215 20.45 6.73 5.62
CA GLY A 215 21.72 6.04 5.82
C GLY A 215 21.95 5.53 7.26
N GLN A 216 21.18 6.04 8.23
CA GLN A 216 21.21 5.55 9.61
C GLN A 216 20.36 4.29 9.83
N TYR A 217 19.49 3.95 8.88
CA TYR A 217 18.74 2.71 8.94
C TYR A 217 19.55 1.59 8.27
N PRO A 218 19.75 0.44 8.94
CA PRO A 218 20.42 -0.69 8.31
C PRO A 218 19.60 -1.18 7.11
N ALA A 219 20.28 -1.58 6.06
CA ALA A 219 19.65 -2.33 4.97
C ALA A 219 19.02 -3.61 5.52
N ARG A 220 18.00 -4.11 4.87
CA ARG A 220 17.22 -5.25 5.33
C ARG A 220 17.03 -6.27 4.22
N LYS A 221 16.87 -7.53 4.61
CA LYS A 221 16.63 -8.62 3.69
C LYS A 221 15.41 -8.36 2.81
N ALA A 222 15.56 -8.64 1.54
CA ALA A 222 14.51 -8.60 0.55
C ALA A 222 13.59 -9.82 0.68
N TYR A 223 12.81 -9.89 1.75
CA TYR A 223 11.96 -11.05 2.05
C TYR A 223 10.75 -11.18 1.13
N TYR A 224 10.34 -10.08 0.47
CA TYR A 224 9.16 -10.10 -0.40
C TYR A 224 9.51 -10.61 -1.81
N PRO A 225 8.69 -11.47 -2.41
CA PRO A 225 8.97 -12.01 -3.73
C PRO A 225 9.16 -10.93 -4.80
N ASN A 226 10.12 -11.15 -5.70
CA ASN A 226 10.48 -10.23 -6.79
C ASN A 226 11.11 -8.90 -6.37
N ALA A 227 11.36 -8.63 -5.09
CA ALA A 227 11.96 -7.38 -4.63
C ALA A 227 13.30 -7.09 -5.34
N GLN A 228 14.18 -8.09 -5.44
CA GLN A 228 15.47 -7.96 -6.13
C GLN A 228 15.27 -7.62 -7.63
N ARG A 229 14.29 -8.24 -8.28
CA ARG A 229 14.00 -7.96 -9.70
C ARG A 229 13.51 -6.52 -9.88
N PHE A 230 12.55 -6.07 -9.08
CA PHE A 230 12.06 -4.68 -9.14
C PHE A 230 13.18 -3.69 -8.87
N HIS A 231 13.99 -3.92 -7.84
CA HIS A 231 15.13 -3.10 -7.53
C HIS A 231 16.09 -2.98 -8.73
N ASN A 232 16.41 -4.10 -9.39
CA ASN A 232 17.29 -4.12 -10.56
C ASN A 232 16.65 -3.42 -11.77
N ASP A 233 15.34 -3.58 -12.00
CA ASP A 233 14.62 -2.93 -13.10
C ASP A 233 14.75 -1.39 -12.98
N PHE A 234 14.52 -0.85 -11.76
CA PHE A 234 14.67 0.58 -11.50
C PHE A 234 16.12 1.07 -11.67
N LEU A 235 17.11 0.35 -11.13
CA LEU A 235 18.53 0.70 -11.30
C LEU A 235 18.99 0.63 -12.77
N SER A 236 18.42 -0.27 -13.54
CA SER A 236 18.73 -0.40 -14.96
C SER A 236 18.20 0.79 -15.77
N ALA A 237 17.05 1.33 -15.38
CA ALA A 237 16.45 2.50 -15.99
C ALA A 237 17.16 3.81 -15.57
N HIS A 238 17.76 3.87 -14.35
CA HIS A 238 18.33 5.10 -13.79
C HIS A 238 19.80 4.92 -13.42
N LYS A 239 20.69 5.33 -14.30
CA LYS A 239 22.14 5.19 -14.09
C LYS A 239 22.71 6.17 -13.05
N ASN A 240 21.98 7.24 -12.75
CA ASN A 240 22.29 8.22 -11.71
C ASN A 240 21.77 7.83 -10.31
N ALA A 241 21.17 6.66 -10.14
CA ALA A 241 20.66 6.20 -8.86
C ALA A 241 21.76 6.10 -7.79
N ILE A 242 21.50 6.64 -6.63
CA ILE A 242 22.41 6.71 -5.50
C ILE A 242 22.05 5.61 -4.51
N ARG A 243 23.00 4.73 -4.20
CA ARG A 243 22.87 3.75 -3.13
C ARG A 243 23.25 4.38 -1.79
N ILE A 244 22.41 4.16 -0.79
CA ILE A 244 22.56 4.74 0.54
C ILE A 244 22.74 3.61 1.56
N GLY A 245 23.74 3.73 2.40
CA GLY A 245 24.10 2.73 3.41
C GLY A 245 24.79 1.50 2.84
N ALA A 246 25.24 0.62 3.74
CA ALA A 246 25.84 -0.65 3.39
C ALA A 246 24.77 -1.75 3.40
N ALA A 247 24.86 -2.68 2.45
CA ALA A 247 23.99 -3.85 2.36
C ALA A 247 24.83 -5.12 2.51
N GLY A 248 24.36 -6.05 3.32
CA GLY A 248 24.93 -7.40 3.44
C GLY A 248 24.40 -8.35 2.36
N GLU A 249 24.80 -9.60 2.47
CA GLU A 249 24.31 -10.64 1.56
C GLU A 249 22.80 -10.86 1.72
N GLY A 250 22.07 -10.75 0.61
CA GLY A 250 20.60 -10.87 0.57
C GLY A 250 19.84 -9.63 1.01
N ASP A 251 20.56 -8.55 1.41
CA ASP A 251 19.94 -7.25 1.69
C ASP A 251 19.82 -6.41 0.42
N LEU A 252 18.83 -5.51 0.39
CA LEU A 252 18.76 -4.46 -0.62
C LEU A 252 19.18 -3.13 -0.01
N PRO A 253 20.15 -2.41 -0.61
CA PRO A 253 20.50 -1.07 -0.16
C PRO A 253 19.31 -0.13 -0.39
N TRP A 254 19.23 0.93 0.42
CA TRP A 254 18.33 2.04 0.11
C TRP A 254 18.81 2.73 -1.16
N VAL A 255 17.89 3.19 -1.97
CA VAL A 255 18.20 3.84 -3.25
C VAL A 255 17.40 5.10 -3.42
N LEU A 256 18.07 6.20 -3.75
CA LEU A 256 17.47 7.42 -4.27
C LEU A 256 17.75 7.52 -5.77
N ILE A 257 16.71 7.76 -6.56
CA ILE A 257 16.78 8.22 -7.95
C ILE A 257 16.60 9.75 -7.92
N PRO A 258 17.68 10.54 -8.01
CA PRO A 258 17.59 11.99 -7.95
C PRO A 258 17.18 12.58 -9.31
N ASP A 259 16.71 13.81 -9.30
CA ASP A 259 16.47 14.65 -10.48
C ASP A 259 15.59 13.99 -11.55
N LEU A 260 14.56 13.27 -11.12
CA LEU A 260 13.63 12.63 -12.07
C LEU A 260 12.86 13.72 -12.84
N ASP A 261 12.97 13.71 -14.15
CA ASP A 261 12.29 14.69 -15.00
C ASP A 261 10.77 14.53 -14.97
N PRO A 262 10.00 15.49 -14.42
CA PRO A 262 8.56 15.41 -14.30
C PRO A 262 7.82 15.35 -15.65
N ALA A 263 8.48 15.72 -16.75
CA ALA A 263 7.91 15.61 -18.10
C ALA A 263 7.90 14.16 -18.62
N GLN A 264 8.74 13.30 -18.08
CA GLN A 264 8.83 11.88 -18.48
C GLN A 264 7.75 11.03 -17.83
N LYS A 265 6.48 11.33 -18.07
CA LYS A 265 5.31 10.70 -17.45
C LYS A 265 5.25 9.16 -17.57
N ASN A 266 6.02 8.58 -18.48
CA ASN A 266 6.10 7.13 -18.70
C ASN A 266 7.29 6.49 -17.98
N ASP A 267 8.07 7.26 -17.23
CA ASP A 267 9.15 6.71 -16.42
C ASP A 267 8.62 5.65 -15.44
N ILE A 268 9.39 4.58 -15.24
CA ILE A 268 9.01 3.48 -14.36
C ILE A 268 8.76 3.97 -12.93
N ALA A 269 9.49 4.99 -12.48
CA ALA A 269 9.34 5.54 -11.13
C ALA A 269 8.03 6.30 -10.94
N PHE A 270 7.38 6.77 -12.01
CA PHE A 270 6.05 7.37 -11.97
C PHE A 270 4.92 6.37 -12.25
N ARG A 271 5.25 5.19 -12.81
CA ARG A 271 4.22 4.26 -13.33
C ARG A 271 4.13 2.97 -12.54
N SER A 272 5.14 2.64 -11.75
CA SER A 272 5.20 1.36 -11.04
C SER A 272 5.65 1.55 -9.61
N GLU A 273 4.99 0.86 -8.71
CA GLU A 273 5.44 0.76 -7.33
C GLU A 273 6.71 -0.09 -7.26
N ALA A 274 7.78 0.45 -6.67
CA ALA A 274 9.03 -0.29 -6.49
C ALA A 274 8.89 -1.43 -5.47
N PHE A 275 8.00 -1.29 -4.51
CA PHE A 275 7.75 -2.19 -3.39
C PHE A 275 9.04 -2.75 -2.75
N CYS A 276 10.00 -1.85 -2.49
CA CYS A 276 11.27 -2.10 -1.80
C CYS A 276 11.83 -0.76 -1.32
N GLY A 277 13.04 -0.76 -0.75
CA GLY A 277 13.71 0.44 -0.20
C GLY A 277 14.23 1.42 -1.27
N LEU A 278 13.40 1.76 -2.25
CA LEU A 278 13.74 2.63 -3.37
C LEU A 278 12.71 3.75 -3.51
N PHE A 279 13.17 4.96 -3.78
CA PHE A 279 12.36 6.14 -4.04
C PHE A 279 13.05 7.06 -5.05
N ALA A 280 12.25 7.95 -5.64
CA ALA A 280 12.74 8.98 -6.54
C ALA A 280 12.50 10.37 -5.95
N GLU A 281 13.23 11.36 -6.45
CA GLU A 281 12.98 12.78 -6.21
C GLU A 281 12.72 13.45 -7.54
N THR A 282 11.76 14.37 -7.57
CA THR A 282 11.47 15.22 -8.73
C THR A 282 11.19 16.64 -8.28
N ALA A 283 11.82 17.61 -8.95
CA ALA A 283 11.64 19.02 -8.68
C ALA A 283 10.74 19.67 -9.73
N LEU A 284 9.63 20.27 -9.30
CA LEU A 284 8.71 20.98 -10.19
C LEU A 284 9.19 22.43 -10.40
N ASP A 285 9.21 22.87 -11.66
CA ASP A 285 9.56 24.24 -12.03
C ASP A 285 8.29 25.09 -12.16
N ALA A 286 7.74 25.48 -11.01
CA ALA A 286 6.63 26.41 -10.94
C ALA A 286 7.15 27.87 -10.78
N ALA A 287 6.35 28.83 -11.22
CA ALA A 287 6.72 30.25 -11.14
C ALA A 287 6.86 30.74 -9.71
N ASP A 288 5.96 30.31 -8.85
CA ASP A 288 5.86 30.66 -7.45
C ASP A 288 5.31 29.50 -6.61
N VAL A 289 5.25 29.67 -5.28
CA VAL A 289 4.73 28.66 -4.37
C VAL A 289 3.23 28.33 -4.60
N PRO A 290 2.33 29.31 -4.86
CA PRO A 290 0.95 29.02 -5.20
C PRO A 290 0.77 28.19 -6.48
N GLY A 291 1.72 28.30 -7.43
CA GLY A 291 1.71 27.51 -8.67
C GLY A 291 2.32 26.12 -8.53
N TYR A 292 3.05 25.88 -7.46
CA TYR A 292 3.66 24.60 -7.13
C TYR A 292 2.62 23.64 -6.54
#